data_3c746e25865b5384f5a0c46f0d912058
#
_entry.id   3c746e25865b5384f5a0c46f0d912058
#
_cell.length_a   1.000
_cell.length_b   1.000
_cell.length_c   1.000
_cell.angle_alpha   90.00
_cell.angle_beta   90.00
_cell.angle_gamma   90.00
#
_symmetry.space_group_name_H-M   'P 1'
#
loop_
_entity.id
_entity.type
_entity.pdbx_description
1 polymer ?
#
loop_
_entity_poly.entity_id
_entity_poly.type
_entity_poly.pdbx_seq_one_letter_code
_entity_poly.pdbx_strand_id
1 'polypeptide(L)'
;MKVIFLDVDGVINSTHDYFTTDLTTAGCSARLDLIQFIVNNTPGNVQVCISSSWRVIQRLKYHLIDELNKRYITVCGCTEYDDNTRGKQIENWLKANSDKDITNYVVIDDETADMGNLPQGNIIKTDEATGLTDIDAELAIHILSE
;
A
#
# COMPACT_ATOMS: atom_id res chain seq x y z
N MET A 1 -1.54 -16.11 -2.27
CA MET A 1 -1.99 -14.73 -1.97
C MET A 1 -0.90 -13.76 -2.39
N LYS A 2 -1.28 -12.65 -2.94
CA LYS A 2 -0.38 -11.54 -3.29
C LYS A 2 -0.68 -10.36 -2.38
N VAL A 3 0.33 -9.56 -2.03
CA VAL A 3 0.20 -8.50 -1.02
C VAL A 3 0.65 -7.16 -1.57
N ILE A 4 -0.15 -6.12 -1.34
CA ILE A 4 0.26 -4.73 -1.51
C ILE A 4 0.59 -4.16 -0.13
N PHE A 5 1.85 -3.84 0.13
CA PHE A 5 2.25 -3.07 1.31
C PHE A 5 2.02 -1.59 0.99
N LEU A 6 1.03 -1.00 1.65
CA LEU A 6 0.51 0.30 1.28
C LEU A 6 0.83 1.36 2.33
N ASP A 7 1.50 2.43 1.92
CA ASP A 7 1.57 3.68 2.67
C ASP A 7 0.40 4.60 2.30
N VAL A 8 0.15 5.60 3.12
CA VAL A 8 -0.96 6.55 2.94
C VAL A 8 -0.45 7.92 2.48
N ASP A 9 0.32 8.59 3.34
CA ASP A 9 0.82 9.93 3.03
C ASP A 9 1.85 9.85 1.90
N GLY A 10 1.65 10.67 0.87
CA GLY A 10 2.47 10.64 -0.33
C GLY A 10 2.08 9.55 -1.34
N VAL A 11 1.07 8.73 -1.06
CA VAL A 11 0.57 7.66 -1.95
C VAL A 11 -0.89 7.90 -2.31
N ILE A 12 -1.81 7.71 -1.37
CA ILE A 12 -3.24 7.98 -1.56
C ILE A 12 -3.66 9.33 -1.01
N ASN A 13 -2.74 10.08 -0.44
CA ASN A 13 -2.92 11.38 0.18
C ASN A 13 -1.70 12.26 -0.17
N SER A 14 -1.70 12.84 -1.36
CA SER A 14 -0.60 13.68 -1.84
C SER A 14 -0.79 15.14 -1.44
N THR A 15 0.28 15.94 -1.52
CA THR A 15 0.21 17.39 -1.29
C THR A 15 -0.81 18.03 -2.23
N HIS A 16 -0.86 17.62 -3.47
CA HIS A 16 -1.81 18.13 -4.47
C HIS A 16 -3.25 17.78 -4.13
N ASP A 17 -3.49 16.59 -3.56
CA ASP A 17 -4.84 16.11 -3.24
C ASP A 17 -5.53 16.95 -2.16
N TYR A 18 -4.79 17.62 -1.28
CA TYR A 18 -5.37 18.50 -0.26
C TYR A 18 -6.17 19.66 -0.85
N PHE A 19 -5.96 19.99 -2.10
CA PHE A 19 -6.65 21.09 -2.79
C PHE A 19 -7.81 20.60 -3.67
N THR A 20 -8.17 19.32 -3.58
CA THR A 20 -9.28 18.75 -4.36
C THR A 20 -10.53 18.58 -3.50
N THR A 21 -11.68 18.43 -4.17
CA THR A 21 -12.95 18.09 -3.50
C THR A 21 -13.19 16.58 -3.43
N ASP A 22 -12.23 15.78 -3.89
CA ASP A 22 -12.33 14.31 -3.99
C ASP A 22 -11.71 13.59 -2.78
N LEU A 23 -11.52 14.30 -1.66
CA LEU A 23 -10.97 13.75 -0.44
C LEU A 23 -12.01 12.92 0.32
N THR A 24 -11.56 11.76 0.79
CA THR A 24 -12.27 10.91 1.75
C THR A 24 -11.63 11.05 3.14
N THR A 25 -12.13 10.30 4.11
CA THR A 25 -11.54 10.22 5.46
C THR A 25 -10.14 9.58 5.47
N ALA A 26 -9.75 8.90 4.38
CA ALA A 26 -8.47 8.19 4.29
C ALA A 26 -7.59 8.66 3.13
N GLY A 27 -8.00 9.66 2.36
CA GLY A 27 -7.22 10.17 1.23
C GLY A 27 -8.08 10.49 0.02
N CYS A 28 -7.43 10.67 -1.11
CA CYS A 28 -8.10 11.00 -2.36
C CYS A 28 -8.84 9.77 -2.93
N SER A 29 -10.12 9.94 -3.25
CA SER A 29 -10.94 8.87 -3.80
C SER A 29 -10.35 8.30 -5.09
N ALA A 30 -9.83 9.14 -5.98
CA ALA A 30 -9.20 8.69 -7.22
C ALA A 30 -7.97 7.81 -6.97
N ARG A 31 -7.17 8.11 -5.94
CA ARG A 31 -6.01 7.28 -5.57
C ARG A 31 -6.43 5.94 -4.98
N LEU A 32 -7.45 5.94 -4.14
CA LEU A 32 -8.04 4.72 -3.59
C LEU A 32 -8.63 3.85 -4.71
N ASP A 33 -9.25 4.46 -5.72
CA ASP A 33 -9.76 3.76 -6.89
C ASP A 33 -8.64 3.11 -7.71
N LEU A 34 -7.44 3.70 -7.72
CA LEU A 34 -6.27 3.08 -8.35
C LEU A 34 -5.82 1.81 -7.61
N ILE A 35 -5.92 1.78 -6.29
CA ILE A 35 -5.66 0.53 -5.53
C ILE A 35 -6.67 -0.54 -5.93
N GLN A 36 -7.95 -0.18 -6.05
CA GLN A 36 -8.98 -1.09 -6.54
C GLN A 36 -8.67 -1.58 -7.96
N PHE A 37 -8.21 -0.69 -8.82
CA PHE A 37 -7.81 -1.04 -10.19
C PHE A 37 -6.67 -2.07 -10.20
N ILE A 38 -5.67 -1.90 -9.32
CA ILE A 38 -4.59 -2.88 -9.18
C ILE A 38 -5.15 -4.25 -8.78
N VAL A 39 -5.98 -4.28 -7.75
CA VAL A 39 -6.57 -5.53 -7.23
C VAL A 39 -7.41 -6.22 -8.32
N ASN A 40 -8.24 -5.46 -9.02
CA ASN A 40 -9.16 -6.02 -10.01
C ASN A 40 -8.46 -6.49 -11.30
N ASN A 41 -7.29 -5.96 -11.60
CA ASN A 41 -6.55 -6.29 -12.83
C ASN A 41 -5.34 -7.21 -12.60
N THR A 42 -5.14 -7.66 -11.37
CA THR A 42 -4.08 -8.62 -11.03
C THR A 42 -4.70 -10.01 -10.85
N PRO A 43 -4.22 -11.04 -11.57
CA PRO A 43 -4.75 -12.39 -11.39
C PRO A 43 -4.48 -12.92 -9.97
N GLY A 44 -5.48 -13.59 -9.42
CA GLY A 44 -5.41 -14.25 -8.12
C GLY A 44 -5.91 -13.38 -6.97
N ASN A 45 -5.62 -13.82 -5.75
CA ASN A 45 -6.07 -13.16 -4.53
C ASN A 45 -5.07 -12.09 -4.12
N VAL A 46 -5.44 -10.82 -4.26
CA VAL A 46 -4.62 -9.67 -3.87
C VAL A 46 -5.23 -9.00 -2.65
N GLN A 47 -4.43 -8.80 -1.62
CA GLN A 47 -4.85 -8.15 -0.38
C GLN A 47 -3.87 -7.03 0.00
N VAL A 48 -4.33 -6.10 0.82
CA VAL A 48 -3.54 -4.96 1.28
C VAL A 48 -3.06 -5.20 2.70
N CYS A 49 -1.77 -4.98 2.92
CA CYS A 49 -1.17 -4.87 4.25
C CYS A 49 -0.79 -3.41 4.48
N ILE A 50 -1.28 -2.82 5.56
CA ILE A 50 -1.02 -1.41 5.88
C ILE A 50 0.41 -1.27 6.39
N SER A 51 1.19 -0.42 5.73
CA SER A 51 2.59 -0.13 6.06
C SER A 51 2.79 1.38 6.31
N SER A 52 1.78 2.04 6.84
CA SER A 52 1.76 3.48 7.10
C SER A 52 1.81 3.77 8.60
N SER A 53 2.32 4.94 8.98
CA SER A 53 2.18 5.45 10.34
C SER A 53 0.72 5.58 10.80
N TRP A 54 -0.23 5.62 9.87
CA TRP A 54 -1.67 5.60 10.18
C TRP A 54 -2.11 4.37 10.99
N ARG A 55 -1.37 3.25 10.90
CA ARG A 55 -1.68 2.04 11.67
C ARG A 55 -1.55 2.22 13.19
N VAL A 56 -0.81 3.25 13.63
CA VAL A 56 -0.58 3.54 15.06
C VAL A 56 -1.76 4.31 15.65
N ILE A 57 -2.45 5.10 14.83
CA ILE A 57 -3.61 5.90 15.25
C ILE A 57 -4.87 5.14 14.87
N GLN A 58 -5.53 4.55 15.85
CA GLN A 58 -6.64 3.63 15.63
C GLN A 58 -7.76 4.22 14.76
N ARG A 59 -8.11 5.49 14.97
CA ARG A 59 -9.13 6.16 14.16
C ARG A 59 -8.74 6.24 12.69
N LEU A 60 -7.49 6.62 12.39
CA LEU A 60 -7.00 6.71 11.01
C LEU A 60 -6.93 5.33 10.36
N LYS A 61 -6.46 4.34 11.10
CA LYS A 61 -6.43 2.95 10.65
C LYS A 61 -7.82 2.45 10.26
N TYR A 62 -8.84 2.71 11.08
CA TYR A 62 -10.21 2.30 10.77
C TYR A 62 -10.77 3.03 9.55
N HIS A 63 -10.47 4.32 9.40
CA HIS A 63 -10.89 5.07 8.21
C HIS A 63 -10.30 4.46 6.94
N LEU A 64 -9.02 4.11 6.98
CA LEU A 64 -8.35 3.48 5.83
C LEU A 64 -8.97 2.12 5.50
N ILE A 65 -9.13 1.27 6.49
CA ILE A 65 -9.74 -0.05 6.30
C ILE A 65 -11.16 0.08 5.74
N ASP A 66 -11.96 1.02 6.27
CA ASP A 66 -13.32 1.26 5.81
C ASP A 66 -13.36 1.69 4.34
N GLU A 67 -12.50 2.64 3.94
CA GLU A 67 -12.43 3.09 2.54
C GLU A 67 -11.97 1.98 1.59
N LEU A 68 -11.05 1.13 2.03
CA LEU A 68 -10.62 -0.02 1.25
C LEU A 68 -11.73 -1.06 1.14
N ASN A 69 -12.42 -1.36 2.25
CA ASN A 69 -13.53 -2.30 2.26
C ASN A 69 -14.72 -1.86 1.40
N LYS A 70 -15.00 -0.55 1.35
CA LYS A 70 -16.01 0.00 0.45
C LYS A 70 -15.73 -0.31 -1.02
N ARG A 71 -14.47 -0.53 -1.35
CA ARG A 71 -14.01 -0.88 -2.70
C ARG A 71 -13.77 -2.38 -2.88
N TYR A 72 -14.28 -3.19 -1.95
CA TYR A 72 -14.13 -4.65 -1.95
C TYR A 72 -12.66 -5.10 -1.88
N ILE A 73 -11.80 -4.30 -1.24
CA ILE A 73 -10.41 -4.62 -1.01
C ILE A 73 -10.26 -5.19 0.40
N THR A 74 -9.68 -6.38 0.50
CA THR A 74 -9.42 -7.04 1.77
C THR A 74 -8.11 -6.55 2.37
N VAL A 75 -8.13 -6.16 3.64
CA VAL A 75 -6.94 -5.82 4.41
C VAL A 75 -6.53 -7.06 5.19
N CYS A 76 -5.33 -7.58 4.93
CA CYS A 76 -4.83 -8.79 5.57
C CYS A 76 -4.05 -8.53 6.87
N GLY A 77 -3.79 -7.28 7.19
CA GLY A 77 -3.09 -6.90 8.41
C GLY A 77 -2.32 -5.60 8.26
N CYS A 78 -1.44 -5.37 9.21
CA CYS A 78 -0.49 -4.24 9.19
C CYS A 78 0.88 -4.73 9.63
N THR A 79 1.94 -4.08 9.14
CA THR A 79 3.27 -4.30 9.67
C THR A 79 3.36 -3.76 11.09
N GLU A 80 4.22 -4.32 11.93
CA GLU A 80 4.44 -3.81 13.28
C GLU A 80 5.16 -2.46 13.23
N TYR A 81 4.71 -1.54 14.08
CA TYR A 81 5.37 -0.26 14.29
C TYR A 81 6.36 -0.42 15.45
N ASP A 82 7.64 -0.41 15.13
CA ASP A 82 8.75 -0.59 16.07
C ASP A 82 9.94 0.30 15.67
N ASP A 83 11.09 0.11 16.29
CA ASP A 83 12.29 0.89 16.00
C ASP A 83 13.04 0.47 14.73
N ASN A 84 12.56 -0.57 14.04
CA ASN A 84 13.17 -1.01 12.78
C ASN A 84 12.82 -0.06 11.62
N THR A 85 13.62 -0.12 10.58
CA THR A 85 13.30 0.53 9.30
C THR A 85 12.02 -0.05 8.71
N ARG A 86 11.37 0.69 7.84
CA ARG A 86 10.17 0.22 7.16
C ARG A 86 10.43 -1.04 6.34
N GLY A 87 11.57 -1.11 5.65
CA GLY A 87 11.97 -2.31 4.93
C GLY A 87 12.08 -3.53 5.84
N LYS A 88 12.65 -3.37 7.03
CA LYS A 88 12.76 -4.45 8.01
C LYS A 88 11.40 -4.84 8.60
N GLN A 89 10.52 -3.89 8.83
CA GLN A 89 9.15 -4.16 9.28
C GLN A 89 8.39 -5.01 8.27
N ILE A 90 8.53 -4.72 6.99
CA ILE A 90 7.92 -5.51 5.90
C ILE A 90 8.51 -6.92 5.86
N GLU A 91 9.85 -7.04 5.91
CA GLU A 91 10.51 -8.34 5.94
C GLU A 91 10.04 -9.20 7.12
N ASN A 92 9.94 -8.60 8.30
CA ASN A 92 9.46 -9.28 9.51
C ASN A 92 8.01 -9.75 9.36
N TRP A 93 7.16 -8.93 8.75
CA TRP A 93 5.77 -9.31 8.49
C TRP A 93 5.69 -10.50 7.53
N LEU A 94 6.47 -10.48 6.47
CA LEU A 94 6.53 -11.60 5.52
C LEU A 94 6.97 -12.90 6.20
N LYS A 95 7.98 -12.84 7.07
CA LYS A 95 8.44 -14.00 7.83
C LYS A 95 7.38 -14.52 8.80
N ALA A 96 6.71 -13.62 9.52
CA ALA A 96 5.66 -13.98 10.47
C ALA A 96 4.42 -14.55 9.80
N ASN A 97 4.21 -14.28 8.52
CA ASN A 97 3.05 -14.72 7.74
C ASN A 97 3.43 -15.73 6.65
N SER A 98 4.53 -16.44 6.81
CA SER A 98 5.01 -17.43 5.84
C SER A 98 4.04 -18.59 5.60
N ASP A 99 3.12 -18.84 6.54
CA ASP A 99 2.06 -19.84 6.43
C ASP A 99 0.90 -19.42 5.49
N LYS A 100 0.86 -18.17 5.06
CA LYS A 100 -0.24 -17.63 4.24
C LYS A 100 -0.06 -17.82 2.74
N ASP A 101 0.95 -18.57 2.32
CA ASP A 101 1.23 -18.84 0.91
C ASP A 101 1.31 -17.57 0.06
N ILE A 102 2.14 -16.63 0.50
CA ILE A 102 2.36 -15.37 -0.22
C ILE A 102 3.29 -15.65 -1.39
N THR A 103 2.77 -15.52 -2.59
CA THR A 103 3.50 -15.85 -3.83
C THR A 103 4.21 -14.65 -4.44
N ASN A 104 3.74 -13.44 -4.15
CA ASN A 104 4.37 -12.21 -4.64
C ASN A 104 3.86 -11.01 -3.83
N TYR A 105 4.58 -9.89 -3.90
CA TYR A 105 4.17 -8.66 -3.25
C TYR A 105 4.72 -7.42 -3.96
N VAL A 106 4.13 -6.28 -3.68
CA VAL A 106 4.63 -4.97 -4.09
C VAL A 106 4.56 -4.00 -2.91
N VAL A 107 5.55 -3.14 -2.79
CA VAL A 107 5.59 -2.05 -1.80
C VAL A 107 5.30 -0.75 -2.53
N ILE A 108 4.34 0.03 -2.05
CA ILE A 108 3.99 1.35 -2.59
C ILE A 108 4.17 2.37 -1.48
N ASP A 109 5.20 3.20 -1.62
CA ASP A 109 5.62 4.15 -0.59
C ASP A 109 6.33 5.34 -1.25
N ASP A 110 6.23 6.52 -0.68
CA ASP A 110 6.94 7.71 -1.17
C ASP A 110 8.36 7.82 -0.61
N GLU A 111 8.67 7.08 0.46
CA GLU A 111 9.96 7.06 1.13
C GLU A 111 10.54 5.64 1.17
N THR A 112 11.50 5.37 0.29
CA THR A 112 12.04 4.02 0.10
C THR A 112 13.52 3.89 0.43
N ALA A 113 14.15 4.94 0.93
CA ALA A 113 15.60 4.97 1.20
C ALA A 113 16.04 3.93 2.24
N ASP A 114 15.15 3.54 3.15
CA ASP A 114 15.41 2.56 4.22
C ASP A 114 14.93 1.14 3.87
N MET A 115 14.71 0.86 2.60
CA MET A 115 14.20 -0.44 2.11
C MET A 115 15.23 -1.21 1.29
N GLY A 116 16.53 -0.95 1.52
CA GLY A 116 17.61 -1.62 0.78
C GLY A 116 17.70 -3.12 1.01
N ASN A 117 17.07 -3.64 2.06
CA ASN A 117 17.00 -5.07 2.37
C ASN A 117 15.98 -5.83 1.50
N LEU A 118 15.07 -5.12 0.81
CA LEU A 118 14.04 -5.73 -0.03
C LEU A 118 14.50 -5.77 -1.49
N PRO A 119 13.99 -6.71 -2.29
CA PRO A 119 14.20 -6.69 -3.74
C PRO A 119 13.67 -5.38 -4.32
N GLN A 120 14.53 -4.62 -4.97
CA GLN A 120 14.19 -3.29 -5.48
C GLN A 120 13.14 -3.35 -6.60
N GLY A 121 13.05 -4.44 -7.33
CA GLY A 121 12.02 -4.67 -8.35
C GLY A 121 10.60 -4.80 -7.79
N ASN A 122 10.45 -4.97 -6.48
CA ASN A 122 9.15 -5.06 -5.81
C ASN A 122 8.70 -3.72 -5.19
N ILE A 123 9.48 -2.66 -5.38
CA ILE A 123 9.23 -1.36 -4.75
C ILE A 123 8.81 -0.35 -5.81
N ILE A 124 7.69 0.33 -5.56
CA ILE A 124 7.23 1.48 -6.32
C ILE A 124 7.34 2.70 -5.41
N LYS A 125 8.24 3.62 -5.78
CA LYS A 125 8.37 4.90 -5.10
C LYS A 125 7.44 5.91 -5.76
N THR A 126 6.49 6.43 -4.99
CA THR A 126 5.63 7.52 -5.45
C THR A 126 6.27 8.87 -5.17
N ASP A 127 5.78 9.92 -5.82
CA ASP A 127 6.12 11.30 -5.51
C ASP A 127 5.09 11.83 -4.52
N GLU A 128 5.52 12.35 -3.38
CA GLU A 128 4.62 12.87 -2.34
C GLU A 128 3.75 14.02 -2.85
N ALA A 129 4.20 14.75 -3.85
CA ALA A 129 3.44 15.86 -4.41
C ALA A 129 2.22 15.40 -5.22
N THR A 130 2.35 14.29 -5.94
CA THR A 130 1.33 13.77 -6.86
C THR A 130 0.65 12.50 -6.38
N GLY A 131 1.29 11.72 -5.50
CA GLY A 131 0.80 10.43 -5.03
C GLY A 131 0.83 9.35 -6.10
N LEU A 132 0.05 8.30 -5.88
CA LEU A 132 -0.06 7.17 -6.79
C LEU A 132 -0.63 7.62 -8.15
N THR A 133 0.04 7.23 -9.22
CA THR A 133 -0.37 7.53 -10.61
C THR A 133 -0.87 6.30 -11.33
N ASP A 134 -1.48 6.52 -12.51
CA ASP A 134 -1.91 5.43 -13.40
C ASP A 134 -0.72 4.55 -13.82
N ILE A 135 0.43 5.17 -14.07
CA ILE A 135 1.66 4.45 -14.45
C ILE A 135 2.14 3.58 -13.30
N ASP A 136 2.11 4.09 -12.07
CA ASP A 136 2.46 3.31 -10.88
C ASP A 136 1.51 2.12 -10.70
N ALA A 137 0.22 2.31 -10.93
CA ALA A 137 -0.77 1.25 -10.83
C ALA A 137 -0.54 0.14 -11.86
N GLU A 138 -0.24 0.50 -13.09
CA GLU A 138 0.10 -0.46 -14.14
C GLU A 138 1.38 -1.23 -13.81
N LEU A 139 2.39 -0.55 -13.28
CA LEU A 139 3.62 -1.20 -12.82
C LEU A 139 3.35 -2.18 -11.69
N ALA A 140 2.50 -1.82 -10.74
CA ALA A 140 2.11 -2.72 -9.63
C ALA A 140 1.44 -3.99 -10.17
N ILE A 141 0.54 -3.86 -11.13
CA ILE A 141 -0.12 -5.00 -11.78
C ILE A 141 0.94 -5.90 -12.43
N HIS A 142 1.88 -5.31 -13.15
CA HIS A 142 2.96 -6.05 -13.81
C HIS A 142 3.81 -6.83 -12.79
N ILE A 143 4.25 -6.18 -11.73
CA ILE A 143 5.04 -6.81 -10.66
C ILE A 143 4.26 -7.97 -10.03
N LEU A 144 3.02 -7.75 -9.68
CA LEU A 144 2.20 -8.76 -9.00
C LEU A 144 1.78 -9.91 -9.92
N SER A 145 1.83 -9.71 -11.24
CA SER A 145 1.44 -10.73 -12.23
C SER A 145 2.57 -11.69 -12.60
N GLU A 146 3.77 -11.42 -12.16
CA GLU A 146 4.94 -12.27 -12.41
C GLU A 146 4.95 -13.57 -11.60
#